data_0f89552ce592fcc3a04f806aa60da229
#
_entry.id   0f89552ce592fcc3a04f806aa60da229
#
_cell.length_a   1.000
_cell.length_b   1.000
_cell.length_c   1.000
_cell.angle_alpha   90.00
_cell.angle_beta   90.00
_cell.angle_gamma   90.00
#
_symmetry.space_group_name_H-M   'P 1'
#
loop_
_entity.id
_entity.type
_entity.pdbx_description
1 polymer ?
#
loop_
_entity_poly.entity_id
_entity_poly.type
_entity_poly.pdbx_seq_one_letter_code
_entity_poly.pdbx_strand_id
1 'polypeptide(L)'
;TDAERQYLSCDATCEVWFERAGRPIGAGRSTRTVNRRLRRALEHRDRCCVVPGCGATRGLHAHHLRHWENGGLTELDNLVLVCPYHHRLHHAGGITLTGPAHQLVVTDADGQALTNASLARPPTQPPPAVAPCKGPTGERADWWWYTPFQPQPPPTN
;
A
#
# COMPACT_ATOMS: atom_id res chain seq x y z
N THR A 1 4.12 21.62 1.89
CA THR A 1 4.87 21.34 0.66
C THR A 1 3.95 20.81 -0.44
N ASP A 2 4.39 20.84 -1.71
CA ASP A 2 3.63 20.27 -2.82
C ASP A 2 3.42 18.77 -2.65
N ALA A 3 4.40 18.05 -2.13
CA ALA A 3 4.31 16.63 -1.83
C ALA A 3 3.22 16.31 -0.78
N GLU A 4 3.11 17.11 0.28
CA GLU A 4 2.05 16.96 1.28
C GLU A 4 0.67 17.25 0.68
N ARG A 5 0.56 18.30 -0.14
CA ARG A 5 -0.68 18.61 -0.85
C ARG A 5 -1.10 17.45 -1.77
N GLN A 6 -0.18 16.90 -2.54
CA GLN A 6 -0.42 15.76 -3.42
C GLN A 6 -0.83 14.52 -2.62
N TYR A 7 -0.14 14.23 -1.51
CA TYR A 7 -0.48 13.14 -0.62
C TYR A 7 -1.90 13.27 -0.05
N LEU A 8 -2.21 14.41 0.57
CA LEU A 8 -3.53 14.68 1.16
C LEU A 8 -4.64 14.69 0.11
N SER A 9 -4.32 15.13 -1.09
CA SER A 9 -5.27 15.23 -2.16
C SER A 9 -5.52 13.93 -2.92
N CYS A 10 -4.69 12.90 -2.79
CA CYS A 10 -4.86 11.62 -3.50
C CYS A 10 -6.12 10.85 -3.11
N ASP A 11 -6.55 10.95 -1.85
CA ASP A 11 -7.67 10.15 -1.32
C ASP A 11 -8.81 11.03 -0.73
N ALA A 12 -8.72 12.36 -0.92
CA ALA A 12 -9.74 13.29 -0.44
C ALA A 12 -10.89 13.42 -1.44
N THR A 13 -12.11 13.53 -0.95
CA THR A 13 -13.26 13.97 -1.75
C THR A 13 -13.12 15.46 -2.00
N CYS A 14 -12.98 15.84 -3.25
CA CYS A 14 -12.92 17.25 -3.65
C CYS A 14 -14.03 17.51 -4.67
N GLU A 15 -14.97 18.37 -4.33
CA GLU A 15 -15.95 18.89 -5.27
C GLU A 15 -15.55 20.31 -5.67
N VAL A 16 -15.43 20.55 -6.96
CA VAL A 16 -15.13 21.87 -7.49
C VAL A 16 -16.40 22.46 -8.09
N TRP A 17 -16.84 23.54 -7.49
CA TRP A 17 -18.00 24.30 -7.95
C TRP A 17 -17.50 25.61 -8.56
N PHE A 18 -17.96 25.91 -9.75
CA PHE A 18 -17.75 27.22 -10.36
C PHE A 18 -18.95 28.09 -10.02
N GLU A 19 -18.68 29.23 -9.42
CA GLU A 19 -19.70 30.13 -8.94
C GLU A 19 -19.49 31.56 -9.51
N ARG A 20 -20.57 32.22 -9.86
CA ARG A 20 -20.57 33.62 -10.23
C ARG A 20 -21.72 34.33 -9.53
N ALA A 21 -21.37 35.37 -8.73
CA ALA A 21 -22.32 36.16 -7.96
C ALA A 21 -23.26 35.30 -7.08
N GLY A 22 -22.70 34.30 -6.35
CA GLY A 22 -23.44 33.40 -5.47
C GLY A 22 -24.30 32.36 -6.17
N ARG A 23 -24.14 32.17 -7.49
CA ARG A 23 -24.85 31.16 -8.26
C ARG A 23 -23.91 30.13 -8.84
N PRO A 24 -24.09 28.83 -8.59
CA PRO A 24 -23.32 27.79 -9.26
C PRO A 24 -23.52 27.88 -10.76
N ILE A 25 -22.44 27.99 -11.52
CA ILE A 25 -22.43 28.06 -12.97
C ILE A 25 -21.89 26.80 -13.63
N GLY A 26 -21.35 25.87 -12.83
CA GLY A 26 -20.86 24.57 -13.27
C GLY A 26 -20.21 23.80 -12.16
N ALA A 27 -20.09 22.52 -12.36
CA ALA A 27 -19.25 21.64 -11.56
C ALA A 27 -18.04 21.23 -12.39
N GLY A 28 -16.90 21.07 -11.71
CA GLY A 28 -15.68 20.60 -12.35
C GLY A 28 -15.81 19.17 -12.86
N ARG A 29 -14.72 18.69 -13.43
CA ARG A 29 -14.59 17.32 -13.99
C ARG A 29 -15.10 16.27 -13.00
N SER A 30 -15.92 15.33 -13.48
CA SER A 30 -16.56 14.32 -12.66
C SER A 30 -15.55 13.44 -11.92
N THR A 31 -15.75 13.40 -10.63
CA THR A 31 -15.22 12.56 -9.56
C THR A 31 -13.77 12.09 -9.64
N ARG A 32 -12.95 12.74 -8.84
CA ARG A 32 -11.69 12.23 -8.32
C ARG A 32 -11.90 11.04 -7.37
N THR A 33 -13.08 10.94 -6.77
CA THR A 33 -13.41 9.93 -5.78
C THR A 33 -13.51 8.55 -6.41
N VAL A 34 -12.73 7.62 -5.89
CA VAL A 34 -12.81 6.21 -6.26
C VAL A 34 -14.12 5.65 -5.68
N ASN A 35 -15.09 5.39 -6.53
CA ASN A 35 -16.37 4.84 -6.11
C ASN A 35 -16.22 3.38 -5.61
N ARG A 36 -17.21 2.90 -4.87
CA ARG A 36 -17.18 1.57 -4.26
C ARG A 36 -16.96 0.41 -5.25
N ARG A 37 -17.49 0.53 -6.47
CA ARG A 37 -17.30 -0.51 -7.51
C ARG A 37 -15.86 -0.55 -8.00
N LEU A 38 -15.30 0.61 -8.28
CA LEU A 38 -13.91 0.76 -8.71
C LEU A 38 -12.96 0.34 -7.58
N ARG A 39 -13.26 0.69 -6.33
CA ARG A 39 -12.49 0.25 -5.17
C ARG A 39 -12.43 -1.27 -5.04
N ARG A 40 -13.57 -1.97 -5.21
CA ARG A 40 -13.62 -3.43 -5.19
C ARG A 40 -12.82 -4.05 -6.34
N ALA A 41 -12.88 -3.45 -7.53
CA ALA A 41 -12.10 -3.91 -8.68
C ALA A 41 -10.59 -3.78 -8.44
N LEU A 42 -10.16 -2.65 -7.84
CA LEU A 42 -8.77 -2.45 -7.42
C LEU A 42 -8.34 -3.50 -6.38
N GLU A 43 -9.14 -3.74 -5.35
CA GLU A 43 -8.85 -4.74 -4.31
C GLU A 43 -8.77 -6.16 -4.87
N HIS A 44 -9.61 -6.48 -5.87
CA HIS A 44 -9.56 -7.77 -6.55
C HIS A 44 -8.30 -7.93 -7.40
N ARG A 45 -7.87 -6.88 -8.12
CA ARG A 45 -6.70 -6.89 -8.98
C ARG A 45 -5.40 -6.90 -8.16
N ASP A 46 -5.24 -5.96 -7.22
CA ASP A 46 -3.96 -5.69 -6.55
C ASP A 46 -3.77 -6.57 -5.30
N ARG A 47 -4.87 -6.87 -4.57
CA ARG A 47 -4.92 -7.68 -3.34
C ARG A 47 -4.08 -7.14 -2.17
N CYS A 48 -2.95 -6.52 -2.44
CA CYS A 48 -2.03 -5.91 -1.48
C CYS A 48 -1.42 -4.64 -2.06
N CYS A 49 -0.55 -3.98 -1.30
CA CYS A 49 0.26 -2.88 -1.80
C CYS A 49 1.08 -3.34 -3.01
N VAL A 50 0.99 -2.59 -4.12
CA VAL A 50 1.64 -2.95 -5.41
C VAL A 50 3.16 -2.76 -5.41
N VAL A 51 3.71 -2.12 -4.38
CA VAL A 51 5.17 -1.98 -4.27
C VAL A 51 5.80 -3.35 -4.03
N PRO A 52 6.76 -3.77 -4.86
CA PRO A 52 7.40 -5.07 -4.77
C PRO A 52 7.89 -5.39 -3.36
N GLY A 53 7.55 -6.57 -2.85
CA GLY A 53 7.95 -7.07 -1.53
C GLY A 53 7.20 -6.49 -0.33
N CYS A 54 6.23 -5.56 -0.52
CA CYS A 54 5.53 -4.93 0.60
C CYS A 54 4.54 -5.86 1.30
N GLY A 55 3.67 -6.54 0.59
CA GLY A 55 2.69 -7.48 1.15
C GLY A 55 1.60 -6.89 2.06
N ALA A 56 1.55 -5.57 2.29
CA ALA A 56 0.54 -4.94 3.14
C ALA A 56 -0.85 -5.06 2.50
N THR A 57 -1.84 -5.54 3.27
CA THR A 57 -3.21 -5.81 2.80
C THR A 57 -4.28 -4.90 3.43
N ARG A 58 -3.93 -4.12 4.45
CA ARG A 58 -4.88 -3.27 5.19
C ARG A 58 -4.53 -1.80 5.05
N GLY A 59 -5.56 -0.95 5.13
CA GLY A 59 -5.38 0.50 5.07
C GLY A 59 -4.82 0.98 3.73
N LEU A 60 -5.08 0.27 2.64
CA LEU A 60 -4.56 0.63 1.33
C LEU A 60 -5.26 1.86 0.77
N HIS A 61 -4.48 2.76 0.21
CA HIS A 61 -4.93 3.95 -0.51
C HIS A 61 -4.98 3.67 -2.01
N ALA A 62 -5.99 4.16 -2.69
CA ALA A 62 -6.00 4.19 -4.14
C ALA A 62 -5.21 5.41 -4.62
N HIS A 63 -4.12 5.15 -5.32
CA HIS A 63 -3.22 6.17 -5.83
C HIS A 63 -3.36 6.32 -7.35
N HIS A 64 -3.40 7.56 -7.84
CA HIS A 64 -3.40 7.85 -9.27
C HIS A 64 -1.97 7.88 -9.80
N LEU A 65 -1.62 7.00 -10.74
CA LEU A 65 -0.30 6.96 -11.38
C LEU A 65 0.00 8.28 -12.11
N ARG A 66 -0.93 8.74 -12.95
CA ARG A 66 -0.97 10.11 -13.40
C ARG A 66 -1.88 10.88 -12.45
N HIS A 67 -1.32 11.83 -11.71
CA HIS A 67 -2.07 12.59 -10.71
C HIS A 67 -3.33 13.24 -11.30
N TRP A 68 -4.40 13.24 -10.52
CA TRP A 68 -5.66 13.87 -10.92
C TRP A 68 -5.49 15.33 -11.34
N GLU A 69 -4.69 16.11 -10.62
CA GLU A 69 -4.39 17.50 -10.92
C GLU A 69 -3.71 17.68 -12.29
N ASN A 70 -2.99 16.67 -12.75
CA ASN A 70 -2.29 16.61 -14.02
C ASN A 70 -3.14 15.95 -15.14
N GLY A 71 -4.45 15.83 -14.93
CA GLY A 71 -5.37 15.28 -15.90
C GLY A 71 -5.52 13.76 -15.87
N GLY A 72 -4.99 13.06 -14.86
CA GLY A 72 -5.18 11.62 -14.68
C GLY A 72 -6.65 11.27 -14.46
N LEU A 73 -7.11 10.19 -15.09
CA LEU A 73 -8.48 9.70 -14.98
C LEU A 73 -8.62 8.77 -13.76
N THR A 74 -9.83 8.75 -13.17
CA THR A 74 -10.15 7.80 -12.09
C THR A 74 -10.64 6.50 -12.70
N GLU A 75 -9.71 5.74 -13.24
CA GLU A 75 -9.92 4.48 -13.96
C GLU A 75 -8.95 3.41 -13.47
N LEU A 76 -9.28 2.13 -13.70
CA LEU A 76 -8.46 1.00 -13.26
C LEU A 76 -7.02 1.08 -13.76
N ASP A 77 -6.80 1.50 -15.00
CA ASP A 77 -5.48 1.57 -15.60
C ASP A 77 -4.59 2.68 -15.03
N ASN A 78 -5.21 3.68 -14.42
CA ASN A 78 -4.50 4.81 -13.81
C ASN A 78 -4.48 4.75 -12.27
N LEU A 79 -5.06 3.72 -11.67
CA LEU A 79 -5.15 3.57 -10.22
C LEU A 79 -4.43 2.32 -9.75
N VAL A 80 -3.73 2.42 -8.62
CA VAL A 80 -3.08 1.29 -7.92
C VAL A 80 -3.31 1.39 -6.42
N LEU A 81 -3.24 0.24 -5.73
CA LEU A 81 -3.33 0.21 -4.27
C LEU A 81 -1.94 0.27 -3.63
N VAL A 82 -1.74 1.25 -2.78
CA VAL A 82 -0.50 1.43 -2.01
C VAL A 82 -0.79 1.55 -0.52
N CYS A 83 0.09 1.04 0.32
CA CYS A 83 -0.05 1.22 1.77
C CYS A 83 0.30 2.68 2.16
N PRO A 84 -0.13 3.16 3.33
CA PRO A 84 0.14 4.54 3.77
C PRO A 84 1.63 4.91 3.79
N TYR A 85 2.50 3.94 4.10
CA TYR A 85 3.94 4.16 4.09
C TYR A 85 4.46 4.43 2.67
N HIS A 86 4.18 3.53 1.72
CA HIS A 86 4.65 3.70 0.34
C HIS A 86 3.94 4.84 -0.40
N HIS A 87 2.70 5.17 -0.04
CA HIS A 87 2.01 6.35 -0.56
C HIS A 87 2.75 7.64 -0.17
N ARG A 88 3.14 7.79 1.11
CA ARG A 88 3.96 8.92 1.55
C ARG A 88 5.35 8.91 0.93
N LEU A 89 5.99 7.74 0.86
CA LEU A 89 7.33 7.60 0.29
C LEU A 89 7.35 8.01 -1.19
N HIS A 90 6.31 7.66 -1.97
CA HIS A 90 6.16 8.09 -3.35
C HIS A 90 6.06 9.62 -3.45
N HIS A 91 5.16 10.25 -2.67
CA HIS A 91 5.02 11.70 -2.68
C HIS A 91 6.25 12.45 -2.14
N ALA A 92 7.06 11.80 -1.31
CA ALA A 92 8.35 12.32 -0.86
C ALA A 92 9.50 12.11 -1.85
N GLY A 93 9.24 11.45 -2.99
CA GLY A 93 10.27 11.19 -4.01
C GLY A 93 11.20 10.02 -3.69
N GLY A 94 10.93 9.24 -2.63
CA GLY A 94 11.74 8.08 -2.26
C GLY A 94 11.51 6.86 -3.16
N ILE A 95 10.35 6.78 -3.79
CA ILE A 95 10.04 5.82 -4.86
C ILE A 95 9.20 6.51 -5.93
N THR A 96 9.22 5.96 -7.14
CA THR A 96 8.37 6.42 -8.25
C THR A 96 7.54 5.26 -8.77
N LEU A 97 6.23 5.53 -8.98
CA LEU A 97 5.30 4.58 -9.60
C LEU A 97 4.91 5.12 -10.97
N THR A 98 5.20 4.36 -12.02
CA THR A 98 4.93 4.75 -13.41
C THR A 98 4.25 3.61 -14.17
N GLY A 99 3.59 3.93 -15.24
CA GLY A 99 2.99 2.96 -16.13
C GLY A 99 1.59 3.34 -16.55
N PRO A 100 0.87 2.47 -17.24
CA PRO A 100 -0.45 2.05 -16.81
C PRO A 100 -0.36 0.93 -15.76
N ALA A 101 -1.41 0.74 -14.97
CA ALA A 101 -1.38 -0.18 -13.83
C ALA A 101 -1.01 -1.64 -14.20
N HIS A 102 -1.35 -2.10 -15.41
CA HIS A 102 -1.01 -3.43 -15.93
C HIS A 102 0.47 -3.58 -16.37
N GLN A 103 1.18 -2.46 -16.48
CA GLN A 103 2.62 -2.39 -16.79
C GLN A 103 3.34 -1.51 -15.75
N LEU A 104 2.92 -1.63 -14.50
CA LEU A 104 3.46 -0.84 -13.41
C LEU A 104 4.95 -1.07 -13.24
N VAL A 105 5.70 0.01 -13.25
CA VAL A 105 7.12 0.03 -12.88
C VAL A 105 7.27 0.85 -11.61
N VAL A 106 7.93 0.28 -10.62
CA VAL A 106 8.28 0.95 -9.37
C VAL A 106 9.79 1.10 -9.34
N THR A 107 10.28 2.32 -9.18
CA THR A 107 11.71 2.60 -9.06
C THR A 107 12.02 3.25 -7.71
N ASP A 108 13.27 3.10 -7.26
CA ASP A 108 13.79 3.86 -6.11
C ASP A 108 14.15 5.31 -6.50
N ALA A 109 14.73 6.05 -5.56
CA ALA A 109 15.15 7.44 -5.78
C ALA A 109 16.28 7.58 -6.81
N ASP A 110 17.06 6.51 -7.04
CA ASP A 110 18.15 6.45 -8.01
C ASP A 110 17.67 5.97 -9.40
N GLY A 111 16.37 5.73 -9.55
CA GLY A 111 15.75 5.26 -10.80
C GLY A 111 15.91 3.76 -11.05
N GLN A 112 16.41 2.98 -10.09
CA GLN A 112 16.56 1.54 -10.22
C GLN A 112 15.20 0.85 -10.01
N ALA A 113 14.84 -0.06 -10.91
CA ALA A 113 13.58 -0.80 -10.80
C ALA A 113 13.57 -1.70 -9.55
N LEU A 114 12.53 -1.56 -8.74
CA LEU A 114 12.30 -2.43 -7.59
C LEU A 114 11.72 -3.76 -8.06
N THR A 115 12.28 -4.85 -7.54
CA THR A 115 11.77 -6.20 -7.71
C THR A 115 11.40 -6.78 -6.35
N ASN A 116 10.76 -7.95 -6.30
CA ASN A 116 10.43 -8.60 -5.03
C ASN A 116 11.65 -8.83 -4.13
N ALA A 117 12.85 -8.94 -4.71
CA ALA A 117 14.10 -9.05 -3.99
C ALA A 117 14.71 -7.69 -3.57
N SER A 118 14.25 -6.58 -4.15
CA SER A 118 14.86 -5.24 -3.96
C SER A 118 14.71 -4.70 -2.55
N LEU A 119 13.74 -5.17 -1.76
CA LEU A 119 13.57 -4.78 -0.35
C LEU A 119 14.48 -5.58 0.59
N ALA A 120 14.98 -6.72 0.16
CA ALA A 120 16.06 -7.43 0.83
C ALA A 120 17.37 -6.74 0.45
N ARG A 121 17.80 -5.77 1.24
CA ARG A 121 19.16 -5.23 1.07
C ARG A 121 20.15 -6.36 1.22
N PRO A 122 20.99 -6.64 0.21
CA PRO A 122 22.07 -7.58 0.42
C PRO A 122 22.90 -7.08 1.61
N PRO A 123 23.30 -7.94 2.53
CA PRO A 123 24.12 -7.53 3.66
C PRO A 123 25.39 -6.87 3.14
N THR A 124 25.70 -5.68 3.61
CA THR A 124 26.93 -4.94 3.26
C THR A 124 28.18 -5.55 3.88
N GLN A 125 27.99 -6.50 4.78
CA GLN A 125 29.05 -7.27 5.43
C GLN A 125 28.76 -8.76 5.24
N PRO A 126 29.79 -9.59 5.08
CA PRO A 126 29.61 -11.03 5.08
C PRO A 126 28.95 -11.47 6.40
N PRO A 127 28.12 -12.52 6.39
CA PRO A 127 27.52 -13.03 7.62
C PRO A 127 28.63 -13.36 8.61
N PRO A 128 28.44 -13.11 9.92
CA PRO A 128 29.40 -13.44 10.93
C PRO A 128 29.77 -14.95 10.85
N ALA A 129 31.03 -15.27 11.01
CA ALA A 129 31.49 -16.66 11.07
C ALA A 129 31.01 -17.29 12.39
N VAL A 130 29.77 -17.76 12.41
CA VAL A 130 29.18 -18.50 13.53
C VAL A 130 29.18 -19.98 13.21
N ALA A 131 29.39 -20.81 14.23
CA ALA A 131 29.26 -22.24 14.07
C ALA A 131 27.84 -22.58 13.56
N PRO A 132 27.71 -23.55 12.63
CA PRO A 132 26.38 -23.98 12.19
C PRO A 132 25.47 -24.33 13.38
N CYS A 133 24.23 -23.88 13.36
CA CYS A 133 23.26 -24.30 14.35
C CYS A 133 23.19 -25.84 14.33
N LYS A 134 23.41 -26.48 15.48
CA LYS A 134 23.37 -27.95 15.59
C LYS A 134 21.98 -28.53 15.31
N GLY A 135 21.00 -27.67 15.04
CA GLY A 135 19.61 -28.06 14.88
C GLY A 135 18.95 -28.45 16.22
N PRO A 136 17.68 -28.80 16.19
CA PRO A 136 17.01 -29.29 17.39
C PRO A 136 17.68 -30.60 17.84
N THR A 137 18.07 -30.66 19.10
CA THR A 137 18.75 -31.82 19.71
C THR A 137 17.83 -33.04 19.85
N GLY A 138 16.56 -32.91 19.44
CA GLY A 138 15.55 -33.94 19.64
C GLY A 138 14.98 -33.99 21.05
N GLU A 139 15.43 -33.11 21.94
CA GLU A 139 14.85 -32.95 23.27
C GLU A 139 13.39 -32.51 23.15
N ARG A 140 12.51 -33.19 23.84
CA ARG A 140 11.12 -32.75 23.99
C ARG A 140 11.14 -31.44 24.78
N ALA A 141 10.36 -30.44 24.29
CA ALA A 141 10.08 -29.25 25.07
C ALA A 141 9.47 -29.68 26.45
N ASP A 142 10.07 -29.21 27.50
CA ASP A 142 9.57 -29.48 28.85
C ASP A 142 8.38 -28.55 29.13
N TRP A 143 7.19 -29.08 28.92
CA TRP A 143 5.92 -28.36 29.06
C TRP A 143 5.34 -28.44 30.50
N TRP A 144 6.11 -28.81 31.51
CA TRP A 144 5.63 -28.97 32.88
C TRP A 144 4.98 -27.70 33.44
N TRP A 145 5.32 -26.54 32.92
CA TRP A 145 4.77 -25.23 33.32
C TRP A 145 3.52 -24.85 32.50
N TYR A 146 3.15 -25.60 31.47
CA TYR A 146 2.00 -25.31 30.63
C TYR A 146 0.79 -26.10 31.07
N THR A 147 -0.20 -25.41 31.60
CA THR A 147 -1.51 -26.00 31.86
C THR A 147 -2.43 -25.68 30.70
N PRO A 148 -2.85 -26.67 29.90
CA PRO A 148 -3.77 -26.43 28.81
C PRO A 148 -5.09 -25.85 29.32
N PHE A 149 -5.64 -24.87 28.60
CA PHE A 149 -6.96 -24.30 28.87
C PHE A 149 -8.01 -25.42 28.84
N GLN A 150 -8.72 -25.61 29.97
CA GLN A 150 -9.90 -26.48 30.04
C GLN A 150 -11.15 -25.59 29.97
N PRO A 151 -12.01 -25.72 28.94
CA PRO A 151 -13.27 -25.00 28.90
C PRO A 151 -14.13 -25.38 30.11
N GLN A 152 -14.67 -24.38 30.80
CA GLN A 152 -15.64 -24.66 31.83
C GLN A 152 -16.91 -25.24 31.21
N PRO A 153 -17.54 -26.27 31.80
CA PRO A 153 -18.82 -26.74 31.33
C PRO A 153 -19.88 -25.64 31.44
N PRO A 154 -20.84 -25.60 30.49
CA PRO A 154 -21.91 -24.61 30.54
C PRO A 154 -22.64 -24.71 31.88
N PRO A 155 -23.15 -23.60 32.44
CA PRO A 155 -23.92 -23.62 33.67
C PRO A 155 -25.14 -24.53 33.47
N THR A 156 -25.32 -25.45 34.38
CA THR A 156 -26.56 -26.27 34.45
C THR A 156 -27.71 -25.37 34.82
N ASN A 157 -28.72 -25.24 33.95
CA ASN A 157 -30.00 -24.60 34.25
C ASN A 157 -30.78 -25.41 35.29
#